data_a99a3becb44b0e974e6230c0437ae657
#
_entry.id   a99a3becb44b0e974e6230c0437ae657
#
_cell.length_a   1.000
_cell.length_b   1.000
_cell.length_c   1.000
_cell.angle_alpha   90.00
_cell.angle_beta   90.00
_cell.angle_gamma   90.00
#
_symmetry.space_group_name_H-M   'P 1'
#
loop_
_entity.id
_entity.type
_entity.pdbx_description
1 polymer ?
#
loop_
_entity_poly.entity_id
_entity_poly.type
_entity_poly.pdbx_seq_one_letter_code
_entity_poly.pdbx_strand_id
1 'polypeptide(L)'
;MKFIGSKELLILYRIKRNGTVQLKIKKGFQSGKDFVVLVQLADYYNFITDNEHQLKRYFFEENVRDYLGNNRTNTDIMNTLEAQDKIDFWNLNNGITLLTSSATLYDDTIEAENIQIVNGLQTTNTIFNYFSNGGTDGAKRSVLVKIIVSTEPIVRKNIIQATNNQSVIPLYSLHATDKIQKDIEEILYKHNIYYERKDKLYQNRGVHIDDIVTPLYLAGGYTSLVLKLPHRAVSLKSKFMNNPIQYNKIFNEQIPISVWINIA
;
A
#
# COMPACT_ATOMS: atom_id res chain seq x y z
N MET A 1 8.84 11.01 -35.32
CA MET A 1 9.32 10.94 -33.92
C MET A 1 8.13 11.27 -33.02
N LYS A 2 7.66 10.33 -32.19
CA LYS A 2 6.51 10.59 -31.32
C LYS A 2 7.06 11.01 -29.95
N PHE A 3 6.83 12.22 -29.54
CA PHE A 3 7.21 12.69 -28.21
C PHE A 3 6.28 12.05 -27.18
N ILE A 4 6.84 11.30 -26.25
CA ILE A 4 6.10 10.71 -25.13
C ILE A 4 6.18 11.75 -23.98
N GLY A 5 5.02 12.25 -23.57
CA GLY A 5 4.93 13.17 -22.44
C GLY A 5 5.18 12.47 -21.09
N SER A 6 5.49 13.24 -20.06
CA SER A 6 5.75 12.72 -18.70
C SER A 6 4.63 11.81 -18.20
N LYS A 7 3.38 12.11 -18.55
CA LYS A 7 2.18 11.31 -18.18
C LYS A 7 2.16 9.95 -18.87
N GLU A 8 2.51 9.90 -20.15
CA GLU A 8 2.59 8.67 -20.93
C GLU A 8 3.79 7.81 -20.49
N LEU A 9 4.92 8.46 -20.17
CA LEU A 9 6.10 7.79 -19.62
C LEU A 9 5.79 7.12 -18.26
N LEU A 10 5.04 7.80 -17.41
CA LEU A 10 4.61 7.29 -16.11
C LEU A 10 3.65 6.09 -16.28
N ILE A 11 2.73 6.15 -17.24
CA ILE A 11 1.83 5.02 -17.56
C ILE A 11 2.64 3.82 -18.04
N LEU A 12 3.60 4.02 -18.96
CA LEU A 12 4.46 2.95 -19.46
C LEU A 12 5.34 2.35 -18.34
N TYR A 13 5.85 3.18 -17.44
CA TYR A 13 6.61 2.74 -16.28
C TYR A 13 5.78 1.89 -15.31
N ARG A 14 4.54 2.29 -15.06
CA ARG A 14 3.58 1.52 -14.24
C ARG A 14 3.22 0.18 -14.89
N ILE A 15 2.98 0.16 -16.20
CA ILE A 15 2.68 -1.07 -16.96
C ILE A 15 3.87 -2.04 -16.92
N LYS A 16 5.10 -1.56 -17.09
CA LYS A 16 6.29 -2.41 -17.08
C LYS A 16 6.58 -3.06 -15.72
N ARG A 17 6.13 -2.45 -14.62
CA ARG A 17 6.29 -2.98 -13.26
C ARG A 17 5.23 -4.01 -12.88
N ASN A 18 4.08 -4.01 -13.52
CA ASN A 18 2.93 -4.86 -13.19
C ASN A 18 2.86 -6.13 -14.08
N GLY A 19 4.00 -6.69 -14.46
CA GLY A 19 4.07 -7.94 -15.20
C GLY A 19 3.59 -9.15 -14.41
N THR A 20 3.56 -10.29 -15.07
CA THR A 20 3.27 -11.59 -14.45
C THR A 20 4.36 -11.93 -13.43
N VAL A 21 3.95 -12.34 -12.24
CA VAL A 21 4.83 -12.82 -11.18
C VAL A 21 4.38 -14.20 -10.71
N GLN A 22 5.33 -14.98 -10.22
CA GLN A 22 5.13 -16.35 -9.79
C GLN A 22 5.27 -16.45 -8.27
N LEU A 23 4.30 -17.12 -7.63
CA LEU A 23 4.33 -17.45 -6.21
C LEU A 23 4.28 -18.96 -6.04
N LYS A 24 5.37 -19.54 -5.59
CA LYS A 24 5.42 -20.95 -5.25
C LYS A 24 4.67 -21.22 -3.95
N ILE A 25 3.77 -22.21 -3.95
CA ILE A 25 2.94 -22.56 -2.80
C ILE A 25 3.30 -23.93 -2.26
N LYS A 26 3.14 -24.10 -0.95
CA LYS A 26 3.31 -25.39 -0.27
C LYS A 26 2.01 -26.20 -0.30
N LYS A 27 0.89 -25.55 -0.04
CA LYS A 27 -0.45 -26.16 0.02
C LYS A 27 -1.50 -25.05 0.01
N GLY A 28 -2.71 -25.37 -0.46
CA GLY A 28 -3.82 -24.43 -0.38
C GLY A 28 -5.08 -24.97 -1.03
N PHE A 29 -6.10 -24.12 -1.11
CA PHE A 29 -7.33 -24.39 -1.84
C PHE A 29 -7.73 -23.18 -2.66
N GLN A 30 -8.51 -23.43 -3.72
CA GLN A 30 -9.11 -22.42 -4.58
C GLN A 30 -10.62 -22.39 -4.34
N SER A 31 -11.17 -21.18 -4.29
CA SER A 31 -12.62 -20.94 -4.24
C SER A 31 -13.00 -19.94 -5.32
N GLY A 32 -13.63 -20.40 -6.39
CA GLY A 32 -13.87 -19.59 -7.57
C GLY A 32 -12.57 -19.11 -8.20
N LYS A 33 -12.34 -17.81 -8.19
CA LYS A 33 -11.09 -17.19 -8.71
C LYS A 33 -10.06 -16.94 -7.61
N ASP A 34 -10.46 -17.07 -6.34
CA ASP A 34 -9.65 -16.72 -5.18
C ASP A 34 -8.91 -17.93 -4.63
N PHE A 35 -7.79 -17.67 -3.94
CA PHE A 35 -6.96 -18.72 -3.33
C PHE A 35 -6.67 -18.39 -1.87
N VAL A 36 -6.55 -19.45 -1.07
CA VAL A 36 -6.00 -19.39 0.29
C VAL A 36 -4.90 -20.44 0.37
N VAL A 37 -3.67 -20.00 0.54
CA VAL A 37 -2.49 -20.85 0.39
C VAL A 37 -1.50 -20.66 1.53
N LEU A 38 -0.76 -21.72 1.84
CA LEU A 38 0.43 -21.67 2.67
C LEU A 38 1.65 -21.56 1.76
N VAL A 39 2.48 -20.59 2.02
CA VAL A 39 3.73 -20.31 1.27
C VAL A 39 4.89 -20.44 2.24
N GLN A 40 5.96 -21.18 1.85
CA GLN A 40 7.17 -21.19 2.66
C GLN A 40 7.77 -19.77 2.74
N LEU A 41 8.31 -19.41 3.89
CA LEU A 41 8.84 -18.05 4.08
C LEU A 41 9.96 -17.71 3.10
N ALA A 42 10.78 -18.70 2.71
CA ALA A 42 11.82 -18.51 1.69
C ALA A 42 11.21 -18.24 0.29
N ASP A 43 10.16 -19.00 -0.09
CA ASP A 43 9.47 -18.79 -1.37
C ASP A 43 8.73 -17.44 -1.38
N TYR A 44 8.18 -17.04 -0.23
CA TYR A 44 7.56 -15.72 -0.08
C TYR A 44 8.60 -14.59 -0.18
N TYR A 45 9.78 -14.74 0.42
CA TYR A 45 10.88 -13.79 0.28
C TYR A 45 11.28 -13.62 -1.20
N ASN A 46 11.47 -14.72 -1.93
CA ASN A 46 11.78 -14.68 -3.36
C ASN A 46 10.69 -14.00 -4.18
N PHE A 47 9.42 -14.21 -3.83
CA PHE A 47 8.28 -13.58 -4.48
C PHE A 47 8.27 -12.05 -4.32
N ILE A 48 8.58 -11.55 -3.12
CA ILE A 48 8.55 -10.11 -2.83
C ILE A 48 9.82 -9.36 -3.21
N THR A 49 10.88 -10.07 -3.62
CA THR A 49 12.17 -9.48 -4.01
C THR A 49 12.41 -9.61 -5.51
N ASP A 50 13.20 -8.71 -6.05
CA ASP A 50 13.71 -8.75 -7.42
C ASP A 50 15.04 -9.55 -7.50
N ASN A 51 15.65 -9.58 -8.69
CA ASN A 51 16.91 -10.30 -8.93
C ASN A 51 18.11 -9.70 -8.18
N GLU A 52 18.00 -8.46 -7.68
CA GLU A 52 19.01 -7.78 -6.87
C GLU A 52 18.70 -7.92 -5.37
N HIS A 53 17.76 -8.81 -5.01
CA HIS A 53 17.25 -8.99 -3.64
C HIS A 53 16.65 -7.72 -3.02
N GLN A 54 16.17 -6.77 -3.85
CA GLN A 54 15.49 -5.59 -3.37
C GLN A 54 13.98 -5.82 -3.29
N LEU A 55 13.36 -5.25 -2.27
CA LEU A 55 11.91 -5.35 -2.07
C LEU A 55 11.15 -4.70 -3.24
N LYS A 56 10.23 -5.43 -3.85
CA LYS A 56 9.32 -4.93 -4.90
C LYS A 56 8.31 -3.94 -4.32
N ARG A 57 8.73 -2.71 -4.09
CA ARG A 57 7.93 -1.66 -3.42
C ARG A 57 6.61 -1.36 -4.13
N TYR A 58 6.53 -1.58 -5.44
CA TYR A 58 5.30 -1.39 -6.21
C TYR A 58 4.16 -2.35 -5.81
N PHE A 59 4.45 -3.44 -5.08
CA PHE A 59 3.41 -4.31 -4.50
C PHE A 59 2.61 -3.62 -3.40
N PHE A 60 3.04 -2.47 -2.89
CA PHE A 60 2.42 -1.77 -1.78
C PHE A 60 1.75 -0.45 -2.18
N GLU A 61 1.63 -0.15 -3.47
CA GLU A 61 1.09 1.13 -3.94
C GLU A 61 -0.36 1.36 -3.50
N GLU A 62 -1.17 0.31 -3.45
CA GLU A 62 -2.55 0.36 -2.97
C GLU A 62 -2.70 0.15 -1.46
N ASN A 63 -1.60 -0.04 -0.73
CA ASN A 63 -1.67 -0.07 0.73
C ASN A 63 -1.83 1.34 1.29
N VAL A 64 -2.82 1.51 2.17
CA VAL A 64 -3.14 2.81 2.79
C VAL A 64 -2.18 3.19 3.92
N ARG A 65 -1.32 2.26 4.33
CA ARG A 65 -0.30 2.44 5.37
C ARG A 65 1.09 2.33 4.80
N ASP A 66 2.04 2.93 5.50
CA ASP A 66 3.45 2.69 5.27
C ASP A 66 4.02 1.73 6.33
N TYR A 67 5.24 1.25 6.09
CA TYR A 67 5.96 0.45 7.07
C TYR A 67 6.36 1.29 8.28
N LEU A 68 5.95 0.87 9.46
CA LEU A 68 6.10 1.62 10.70
C LEU A 68 7.52 1.55 11.33
N GLY A 69 8.49 0.96 10.62
CA GLY A 69 9.85 0.81 11.15
C GLY A 69 9.91 -0.08 12.41
N ASN A 70 10.76 0.26 13.36
CA ASN A 70 10.92 -0.47 14.62
C ASN A 70 9.78 -0.09 15.59
N ASN A 71 8.69 -0.84 15.57
CA ASN A 71 7.60 -0.76 16.52
C ASN A 71 7.38 -2.13 17.21
N ARG A 72 6.55 -2.14 18.26
CA ARG A 72 6.26 -3.35 19.03
C ARG A 72 5.77 -4.50 18.14
N THR A 73 4.86 -4.25 17.20
CA THR A 73 4.31 -5.27 16.31
C THR A 73 5.39 -5.91 15.44
N ASN A 74 6.30 -5.11 14.86
CA ASN A 74 7.39 -5.60 14.04
C ASN A 74 8.41 -6.38 14.86
N THR A 75 8.68 -5.93 16.11
CA THR A 75 9.53 -6.66 17.06
C THR A 75 8.92 -8.01 17.41
N ASP A 76 7.63 -8.07 17.71
CA ASP A 76 6.93 -9.33 18.03
C ASP A 76 6.95 -10.30 16.83
N ILE A 77 6.75 -9.81 15.60
CA ILE A 77 6.87 -10.63 14.37
C ILE A 77 8.31 -11.12 14.19
N MET A 78 9.32 -10.25 14.39
CA MET A 78 10.72 -10.63 14.28
C MET A 78 11.09 -11.70 15.30
N ASN A 79 10.71 -11.52 16.57
CA ASN A 79 10.91 -12.51 17.62
C ASN A 79 10.30 -13.87 17.24
N THR A 80 9.11 -13.86 16.60
CA THR A 80 8.46 -15.07 16.09
C THR A 80 9.26 -15.73 14.96
N LEU A 81 9.89 -14.94 14.08
CA LEU A 81 10.75 -15.45 13.01
C LEU A 81 12.06 -16.03 13.53
N GLU A 82 12.64 -15.44 14.56
CA GLU A 82 13.91 -15.87 15.20
C GLU A 82 13.70 -17.02 16.18
N ALA A 83 12.48 -17.19 16.70
CA ALA A 83 12.19 -18.25 17.65
C ALA A 83 12.38 -19.64 17.01
N GLN A 84 13.10 -20.52 17.70
CA GLN A 84 13.29 -21.94 17.31
C GLN A 84 12.10 -22.81 17.74
N ASP A 85 10.92 -22.22 17.86
CA ASP A 85 9.72 -22.91 18.32
C ASP A 85 9.21 -23.93 17.29
N LYS A 86 8.58 -25.00 17.81
CA LYS A 86 7.91 -26.02 16.99
C LYS A 86 6.62 -25.51 16.33
N ILE A 87 6.16 -24.29 16.69
CA ILE A 87 4.92 -23.70 16.16
C ILE A 87 5.22 -23.06 14.81
N ASP A 88 4.48 -23.42 13.78
CA ASP A 88 4.64 -22.81 12.45
C ASP A 88 4.21 -21.32 12.50
N PHE A 89 4.93 -20.48 11.77
CA PHE A 89 4.77 -19.03 11.75
C PHE A 89 3.34 -18.59 11.39
N TRP A 90 2.68 -19.31 10.48
CA TRP A 90 1.31 -18.98 10.08
C TRP A 90 0.27 -19.13 11.22
N ASN A 91 0.57 -19.90 12.27
CA ASN A 91 -0.30 -20.00 13.46
C ASN A 91 -0.19 -18.77 14.37
N LEU A 92 0.90 -18.04 14.28
CA LEU A 92 1.22 -16.88 15.13
C LEU A 92 1.10 -15.55 14.38
N ASN A 93 0.66 -15.58 13.13
CA ASN A 93 0.58 -14.41 12.26
C ASN A 93 -0.77 -14.33 11.54
N ASN A 94 -1.30 -13.13 11.36
CA ASN A 94 -2.59 -12.90 10.69
C ASN A 94 -2.57 -13.15 9.18
N GLY A 95 -1.39 -13.47 8.62
CA GLY A 95 -1.23 -13.71 7.19
C GLY A 95 -1.18 -12.43 6.35
N ILE A 96 -1.21 -12.66 5.04
CA ILE A 96 -1.04 -11.62 4.03
C ILE A 96 -2.22 -11.70 3.06
N THR A 97 -2.73 -10.54 2.63
CA THR A 97 -3.75 -10.49 1.58
C THR A 97 -3.19 -9.80 0.35
N LEU A 98 -3.21 -10.53 -0.77
CA LEU A 98 -2.88 -10.05 -2.09
C LEU A 98 -4.16 -9.75 -2.87
N LEU A 99 -4.17 -8.66 -3.60
CA LEU A 99 -5.21 -8.31 -4.55
C LEU A 99 -4.58 -8.28 -5.95
N THR A 100 -5.16 -9.00 -6.90
CA THR A 100 -4.61 -9.17 -8.24
C THR A 100 -5.68 -9.02 -9.31
N SER A 101 -5.30 -8.74 -10.56
CA SER A 101 -6.23 -8.72 -11.70
C SER A 101 -6.50 -10.10 -12.27
N SER A 102 -5.52 -11.01 -12.21
CA SER A 102 -5.64 -12.40 -12.62
C SER A 102 -4.74 -13.28 -11.76
N ALA A 103 -5.16 -14.54 -11.54
CA ALA A 103 -4.34 -15.57 -10.92
C ALA A 103 -4.70 -16.93 -11.50
N THR A 104 -3.69 -17.73 -11.80
CA THR A 104 -3.84 -19.10 -12.31
C THR A 104 -2.87 -20.03 -11.59
N LEU A 105 -3.37 -21.17 -11.15
CA LEU A 105 -2.54 -22.20 -10.50
C LEU A 105 -2.02 -23.20 -11.54
N TYR A 106 -0.71 -23.37 -11.58
CA TYR A 106 -0.01 -24.41 -12.33
C TYR A 106 0.83 -25.22 -11.36
N ASP A 107 0.50 -26.50 -11.19
CA ASP A 107 1.15 -27.40 -10.22
C ASP A 107 1.20 -26.78 -8.80
N ASP A 108 2.39 -26.36 -8.37
CA ASP A 108 2.65 -25.73 -7.06
C ASP A 108 2.92 -24.22 -7.15
N THR A 109 2.60 -23.58 -8.28
CA THR A 109 2.95 -22.19 -8.55
C THR A 109 1.72 -21.41 -9.02
N ILE A 110 1.44 -20.30 -8.36
CA ILE A 110 0.42 -19.34 -8.79
C ILE A 110 1.10 -18.26 -9.62
N GLU A 111 0.67 -18.13 -10.87
CA GLU A 111 0.98 -16.99 -11.72
C GLU A 111 -0.09 -15.91 -11.55
N ALA A 112 0.33 -14.69 -11.26
CA ALA A 112 -0.58 -13.58 -11.01
C ALA A 112 -0.08 -12.27 -11.62
N GLU A 113 -1.03 -11.37 -11.94
CA GLU A 113 -0.76 -10.08 -12.57
C GLU A 113 -1.30 -8.93 -11.74
N ASN A 114 -0.64 -7.76 -11.83
CA ASN A 114 -1.05 -6.53 -11.16
C ASN A 114 -1.28 -6.72 -9.65
N ILE A 115 -0.29 -7.34 -8.99
CA ILE A 115 -0.37 -7.67 -7.57
C ILE A 115 -0.25 -6.43 -6.71
N GLN A 116 -1.10 -6.38 -5.69
CA GLN A 116 -1.03 -5.43 -4.60
C GLN A 116 -1.16 -6.15 -3.26
N ILE A 117 -0.26 -5.88 -2.33
CA ILE A 117 -0.35 -6.35 -0.95
C ILE A 117 -1.23 -5.35 -0.19
N VAL A 118 -2.47 -5.74 0.09
CA VAL A 118 -3.46 -4.86 0.74
C VAL A 118 -3.55 -5.06 2.26
N ASN A 119 -3.06 -6.19 2.76
CA ASN A 119 -2.87 -6.45 4.20
C ASN A 119 -1.61 -7.29 4.41
N GLY A 120 -0.97 -7.16 5.59
CA GLY A 120 0.27 -7.87 5.92
C GLY A 120 1.55 -7.09 5.58
N LEU A 121 1.47 -5.77 5.41
CA LEU A 121 2.63 -4.91 5.12
C LEU A 121 3.74 -5.07 6.17
N GLN A 122 3.39 -5.05 7.46
CA GLN A 122 4.37 -5.20 8.55
C GLN A 122 5.02 -6.59 8.48
N THR A 123 4.22 -7.64 8.34
CA THR A 123 4.69 -9.02 8.18
C THR A 123 5.63 -9.16 6.98
N THR A 124 5.26 -8.61 5.83
CA THR A 124 6.07 -8.67 4.60
C THR A 124 7.42 -7.97 4.76
N ASN A 125 7.44 -6.76 5.33
CA ASN A 125 8.70 -6.05 5.56
C ASN A 125 9.56 -6.75 6.61
N THR A 126 8.95 -7.33 7.65
CA THR A 126 9.71 -8.06 8.68
C THR A 126 10.32 -9.35 8.11
N ILE A 127 9.57 -10.10 7.28
CA ILE A 127 10.12 -11.27 6.55
C ILE A 127 11.28 -10.82 5.63
N PHE A 128 11.10 -9.73 4.88
CA PHE A 128 12.16 -9.18 4.04
C PHE A 128 13.42 -8.86 4.86
N ASN A 129 13.28 -8.12 5.96
CA ASN A 129 14.41 -7.75 6.82
C ASN A 129 15.09 -8.97 7.44
N TYR A 130 14.32 -9.96 7.89
CA TYR A 130 14.84 -11.20 8.44
C TYR A 130 15.79 -11.91 7.48
N PHE A 131 15.36 -12.18 6.24
CA PHE A 131 16.19 -12.85 5.24
C PHE A 131 17.33 -11.97 4.73
N SER A 132 17.10 -10.67 4.54
CA SER A 132 18.14 -9.73 4.10
C SER A 132 19.29 -9.60 5.13
N ASN A 133 18.99 -9.84 6.41
CA ASN A 133 19.99 -9.86 7.48
C ASN A 133 20.60 -11.26 7.74
N GLY A 134 20.38 -12.22 6.84
CA GLY A 134 20.99 -13.55 6.91
C GLY A 134 20.19 -14.58 7.72
N GLY A 135 18.92 -14.32 8.03
CA GLY A 135 18.05 -15.29 8.68
C GLY A 135 17.80 -16.53 7.80
N THR A 136 17.97 -17.73 8.35
CA THR A 136 17.80 -19.00 7.62
C THR A 136 16.90 -20.00 8.32
N ASP A 137 16.82 -19.96 9.64
CA ASP A 137 16.15 -21.00 10.45
C ASP A 137 14.63 -21.06 10.20
N GLY A 138 14.02 -19.93 9.85
CA GLY A 138 12.61 -19.82 9.52
C GLY A 138 12.22 -20.25 8.10
N ALA A 139 13.18 -20.55 7.22
CA ALA A 139 12.95 -20.73 5.78
C ALA A 139 11.87 -21.77 5.43
N LYS A 140 11.77 -22.85 6.18
CA LYS A 140 10.81 -23.96 5.97
C LYS A 140 9.45 -23.72 6.62
N ARG A 141 9.32 -22.73 7.50
CA ARG A 141 8.02 -22.34 8.08
C ARG A 141 7.18 -21.63 7.03
N SER A 142 5.90 -21.50 7.27
CA SER A 142 4.97 -21.00 6.26
C SER A 142 4.28 -19.73 6.74
N VAL A 143 3.84 -18.92 5.78
CA VAL A 143 2.92 -17.81 5.99
C VAL A 143 1.62 -18.10 5.25
N LEU A 144 0.48 -17.70 5.83
CA LEU A 144 -0.81 -17.77 5.17
C LEU A 144 -0.95 -16.61 4.19
N VAL A 145 -1.28 -16.92 2.94
CA VAL A 145 -1.52 -15.91 1.89
C VAL A 145 -2.92 -16.10 1.31
N LYS A 146 -3.72 -15.05 1.38
CA LYS A 146 -5.02 -14.95 0.72
C LYS A 146 -4.84 -14.16 -0.57
N ILE A 147 -5.27 -14.71 -1.71
CA ILE A 147 -5.19 -14.08 -3.03
C ILE A 147 -6.60 -13.84 -3.52
N ILE A 148 -6.96 -12.58 -3.73
CA ILE A 148 -8.27 -12.16 -4.19
C ILE A 148 -8.13 -11.61 -5.61
N VAL A 149 -8.92 -12.14 -6.53
CA VAL A 149 -8.87 -11.78 -7.95
C VAL A 149 -10.02 -10.83 -8.28
N SER A 150 -9.70 -9.59 -8.59
CA SER A 150 -10.69 -8.60 -9.03
C SER A 150 -10.08 -7.54 -9.94
N THR A 151 -10.78 -7.24 -11.03
CA THR A 151 -10.48 -6.12 -11.94
C THR A 151 -11.39 -4.92 -11.70
N GLU A 152 -12.46 -5.09 -10.92
CA GLU A 152 -13.46 -4.06 -10.68
C GLU A 152 -12.97 -3.02 -9.64
N PRO A 153 -12.84 -1.73 -9.99
CA PRO A 153 -12.30 -0.71 -9.09
C PRO A 153 -13.08 -0.58 -7.77
N ILE A 154 -14.41 -0.69 -7.81
CA ILE A 154 -15.27 -0.56 -6.63
C ILE A 154 -15.03 -1.75 -5.69
N VAL A 155 -14.97 -2.98 -6.22
CA VAL A 155 -14.70 -4.19 -5.44
C VAL A 155 -13.31 -4.11 -4.82
N ARG A 156 -12.29 -3.72 -5.59
CA ARG A 156 -10.92 -3.53 -5.10
C ARG A 156 -10.89 -2.53 -3.93
N LYS A 157 -11.52 -1.36 -4.10
CA LYS A 157 -11.61 -0.35 -3.05
C LYS A 157 -12.25 -0.89 -1.77
N ASN A 158 -13.38 -1.62 -1.89
CA ASN A 158 -14.06 -2.22 -0.74
C ASN A 158 -13.19 -3.26 -0.02
N ILE A 159 -12.43 -4.08 -0.77
CA ILE A 159 -11.51 -5.06 -0.19
C ILE A 159 -10.38 -4.35 0.57
N ILE A 160 -9.79 -3.33 -0.02
CA ILE A 160 -8.72 -2.52 0.62
C ILE A 160 -9.24 -1.90 1.92
N GLN A 161 -10.44 -1.32 1.90
CA GLN A 161 -11.07 -0.75 3.09
C GLN A 161 -11.32 -1.81 4.16
N ALA A 162 -11.94 -2.93 3.81
CA ALA A 162 -12.29 -3.99 4.75
C ALA A 162 -11.06 -4.63 5.39
N THR A 163 -9.98 -4.84 4.63
CA THR A 163 -8.75 -5.46 5.13
C THR A 163 -7.92 -4.51 6.00
N ASN A 164 -8.09 -3.20 5.85
CA ASN A 164 -7.38 -2.20 6.61
C ASN A 164 -8.16 -1.64 7.81
N ASN A 165 -9.47 -1.89 7.91
CA ASN A 165 -10.32 -1.40 9.02
C ASN A 165 -10.06 -2.08 10.38
N GLN A 166 -9.10 -2.99 10.48
CA GLN A 166 -8.77 -3.70 11.73
C GLN A 166 -7.98 -2.84 12.75
N SER A 167 -7.69 -1.59 12.44
CA SER A 167 -7.10 -0.60 13.35
C SER A 167 -7.54 0.80 12.94
N VAL A 168 -7.59 1.73 13.89
CA VAL A 168 -8.02 3.13 13.67
C VAL A 168 -7.11 3.80 12.64
N ILE A 169 -7.52 3.73 11.37
CA ILE A 169 -6.89 4.48 10.29
C ILE A 169 -7.68 5.79 10.13
N PRO A 170 -7.02 6.93 10.02
CA PRO A 170 -7.69 8.16 9.62
C PRO A 170 -8.44 7.93 8.30
N LEU A 171 -9.71 8.32 8.24
CA LEU A 171 -10.57 8.07 7.07
C LEU A 171 -10.01 8.70 5.77
N TYR A 172 -9.25 9.79 5.87
CA TYR A 172 -8.57 10.38 4.72
C TYR A 172 -7.52 9.44 4.10
N SER A 173 -6.92 8.55 4.89
CA SER A 173 -5.94 7.57 4.37
C SER A 173 -6.59 6.52 3.45
N LEU A 174 -7.90 6.32 3.54
CA LEU A 174 -8.65 5.46 2.62
C LEU A 174 -8.69 6.03 1.19
N HIS A 175 -8.46 7.33 1.04
CA HIS A 175 -8.32 8.02 -0.23
C HIS A 175 -6.88 8.05 -0.77
N ALA A 176 -5.92 7.52 0.00
CA ALA A 176 -4.49 7.55 -0.37
C ALA A 176 -4.19 6.88 -1.73
N THR A 177 -5.05 5.98 -2.19
CA THR A 177 -4.91 5.28 -3.47
C THR A 177 -5.61 5.99 -4.63
N ASP A 178 -6.43 7.00 -4.36
CA ASP A 178 -7.13 7.75 -5.39
C ASP A 178 -6.12 8.46 -6.32
N LYS A 179 -6.44 8.49 -7.62
CA LYS A 179 -5.55 9.06 -8.64
C LYS A 179 -5.16 10.50 -8.32
N ILE A 180 -6.13 11.33 -7.94
CA ILE A 180 -5.89 12.75 -7.60
C ILE A 180 -4.89 12.90 -6.46
N GLN A 181 -4.91 12.03 -5.46
CA GLN A 181 -3.97 12.07 -4.33
C GLN A 181 -2.54 11.72 -4.77
N LYS A 182 -2.41 10.76 -5.70
CA LYS A 182 -1.12 10.38 -6.30
C LYS A 182 -0.57 11.50 -7.19
N ASP A 183 -1.43 12.14 -7.97
CA ASP A 183 -1.05 13.24 -8.85
C ASP A 183 -0.61 14.47 -8.04
N ILE A 184 -1.28 14.78 -6.92
CA ILE A 184 -0.87 15.85 -5.99
C ILE A 184 0.48 15.52 -5.35
N GLU A 185 0.68 14.29 -4.84
CA GLU A 185 1.96 13.87 -4.26
C GLU A 185 3.13 14.07 -5.23
N GLU A 186 2.96 13.61 -6.47
CA GLU A 186 4.01 13.72 -7.49
C GLU A 186 4.38 15.17 -7.79
N ILE A 187 3.40 16.06 -7.85
CA ILE A 187 3.64 17.45 -8.18
C ILE A 187 4.23 18.21 -7.01
N LEU A 188 3.70 18.04 -5.81
CA LEU A 188 4.26 18.68 -4.62
C LEU A 188 5.71 18.22 -4.38
N TYR A 189 6.01 16.95 -4.65
CA TYR A 189 7.39 16.43 -4.55
C TYR A 189 8.36 17.14 -5.50
N LYS A 190 7.94 17.52 -6.72
CA LYS A 190 8.74 18.31 -7.66
C LYS A 190 9.05 19.73 -7.15
N HIS A 191 8.25 20.20 -6.19
CA HIS A 191 8.45 21.50 -5.51
C HIS A 191 9.12 21.33 -4.14
N ASN A 192 9.71 20.15 -3.84
CA ASN A 192 10.33 19.81 -2.56
C ASN A 192 9.36 19.86 -1.37
N ILE A 193 8.07 19.65 -1.64
CA ILE A 193 7.03 19.56 -0.61
C ILE A 193 6.64 18.09 -0.42
N TYR A 194 6.68 17.61 0.82
CA TYR A 194 6.36 16.21 1.14
C TYR A 194 4.86 16.07 1.44
N TYR A 195 4.15 15.37 0.57
CA TYR A 195 2.70 15.16 0.73
C TYR A 195 2.37 13.79 1.31
N GLU A 196 1.97 13.78 2.57
CA GLU A 196 1.70 12.53 3.31
C GLU A 196 0.28 12.01 3.05
N ARG A 197 0.03 11.48 1.86
CA ARG A 197 -1.25 10.83 1.53
C ARG A 197 -1.46 9.50 2.26
N LYS A 198 -0.38 8.81 2.64
CA LYS A 198 -0.39 7.59 3.46
C LYS A 198 0.00 7.95 4.88
N ASP A 199 -0.61 7.28 5.85
CA ASP A 199 -0.32 7.53 7.27
C ASP A 199 1.17 7.31 7.58
N LYS A 200 1.81 8.33 8.11
CA LYS A 200 3.22 8.36 8.54
C LYS A 200 4.26 8.02 7.48
N LEU A 201 3.94 8.17 6.19
CA LEU A 201 4.84 7.82 5.08
C LEU A 201 6.19 8.55 5.18
N TYR A 202 6.17 9.87 5.30
CA TYR A 202 7.38 10.70 5.32
C TYR A 202 7.95 10.86 6.73
N GLN A 203 7.10 10.87 7.77
CA GLN A 203 7.54 10.83 9.17
C GLN A 203 8.42 9.60 9.44
N ASN A 204 8.02 8.42 8.97
CA ASN A 204 8.81 7.19 9.10
C ASN A 204 10.12 7.20 8.29
N ARG A 205 10.26 8.13 7.35
CA ARG A 205 11.49 8.36 6.57
C ARG A 205 12.37 9.47 7.14
N GLY A 206 12.03 9.97 8.32
CA GLY A 206 12.82 10.99 9.02
C GLY A 206 12.60 12.42 8.52
N VAL A 207 11.55 12.68 7.74
CA VAL A 207 11.17 14.05 7.35
C VAL A 207 10.56 14.76 8.56
N HIS A 208 10.97 16.00 8.80
CA HIS A 208 10.44 16.80 9.90
C HIS A 208 8.95 17.08 9.68
N ILE A 209 8.16 17.10 10.75
CA ILE A 209 6.70 17.22 10.66
C ILE A 209 6.25 18.55 10.02
N ASP A 210 7.02 19.61 10.20
CA ASP A 210 6.73 20.93 9.64
C ASP A 210 6.94 20.99 8.11
N ASP A 211 7.68 20.02 7.54
CA ASP A 211 7.91 19.91 6.09
C ASP A 211 6.87 19.00 5.42
N ILE A 212 5.89 18.48 6.19
CA ILE A 212 4.91 17.52 5.71
C ILE A 212 3.55 18.17 5.55
N VAL A 213 3.01 18.09 4.34
CA VAL A 213 1.64 18.51 4.01
C VAL A 213 0.73 17.27 3.96
N THR A 214 -0.43 17.33 4.60
CA THR A 214 -1.41 16.24 4.64
C THR A 214 -2.61 16.53 3.75
N PRO A 215 -3.38 15.50 3.31
CA PRO A 215 -4.65 15.70 2.61
C PRO A 215 -5.63 16.58 3.39
N LEU A 216 -5.61 16.46 4.72
CA LEU A 216 -6.45 17.25 5.62
C LEU A 216 -6.03 18.73 5.62
N TYR A 217 -4.72 19.01 5.55
CA TYR A 217 -4.20 20.38 5.42
C TYR A 217 -4.64 21.02 4.11
N LEU A 218 -4.46 20.32 2.97
CA LEU A 218 -4.88 20.82 1.66
C LEU A 218 -6.39 21.04 1.59
N ALA A 219 -7.20 20.12 2.12
CA ALA A 219 -8.66 20.30 2.20
C ALA A 219 -9.03 21.54 3.02
N GLY A 220 -8.31 21.80 4.12
CA GLY A 220 -8.48 22.98 4.94
C GLY A 220 -8.14 24.28 4.20
N GLY A 221 -7.00 24.31 3.53
CA GLY A 221 -6.57 25.44 2.71
C GLY A 221 -7.54 25.72 1.57
N TYR A 222 -7.98 24.68 0.84
CA TYR A 222 -8.97 24.83 -0.23
C TYR A 222 -10.30 25.41 0.27
N THR A 223 -10.82 24.89 1.38
CA THR A 223 -12.08 25.40 1.95
C THR A 223 -11.96 26.85 2.43
N SER A 224 -10.81 27.24 2.95
CA SER A 224 -10.56 28.61 3.43
C SER A 224 -10.31 29.59 2.29
N LEU A 225 -9.39 29.27 1.38
CA LEU A 225 -8.91 30.18 0.35
C LEU A 225 -9.81 30.23 -0.88
N VAL A 226 -10.32 29.07 -1.31
CA VAL A 226 -11.11 28.96 -2.55
C VAL A 226 -12.60 29.11 -2.28
N LEU A 227 -13.13 28.37 -1.28
CA LEU A 227 -14.55 28.41 -0.94
C LEU A 227 -14.89 29.55 0.02
N LYS A 228 -13.90 30.29 0.54
CA LYS A 228 -14.09 31.43 1.48
C LYS A 228 -14.93 31.08 2.71
N LEU A 229 -14.87 29.83 3.16
CA LEU A 229 -15.58 29.40 4.35
C LEU A 229 -14.78 29.77 5.61
N PRO A 230 -15.43 30.24 6.69
CA PRO A 230 -14.73 30.68 7.87
C PRO A 230 -13.96 29.56 8.56
N HIS A 231 -12.81 29.92 9.16
CA HIS A 231 -11.80 29.04 9.80
C HIS A 231 -12.30 28.13 10.96
N ARG A 232 -13.57 28.09 11.28
CA ARG A 232 -14.16 27.21 12.32
C ARG A 232 -14.12 25.71 11.99
N ALA A 233 -13.13 25.29 11.28
CA ALA A 233 -13.21 24.16 10.39
C ALA A 233 -12.32 22.94 10.70
N VAL A 234 -11.81 22.73 11.92
CA VAL A 234 -11.19 21.42 12.22
C VAL A 234 -12.24 20.30 12.13
N SER A 235 -13.46 20.54 12.61
CA SER A 235 -14.57 19.59 12.48
C SER A 235 -15.12 19.48 11.06
N LEU A 236 -15.04 20.54 10.26
CA LEU A 236 -15.46 20.52 8.85
C LEU A 236 -14.45 19.78 7.96
N LYS A 237 -13.13 19.93 8.21
CA LYS A 237 -12.07 19.20 7.50
C LYS A 237 -12.30 17.68 7.54
N SER A 238 -12.57 17.15 8.72
CA SER A 238 -12.86 15.73 8.91
C SER A 238 -14.17 15.34 8.19
N LYS A 239 -15.21 16.15 8.25
CA LYS A 239 -16.47 15.88 7.53
C LYS A 239 -16.29 15.84 6.01
N PHE A 240 -15.51 16.76 5.44
CA PHE A 240 -15.21 16.76 4.01
C PHE A 240 -14.45 15.50 3.59
N MET A 241 -13.48 15.06 4.36
CA MET A 241 -12.70 13.86 4.04
C MET A 241 -13.47 12.55 4.25
N ASN A 242 -14.47 12.55 5.12
CA ASN A 242 -15.27 11.38 5.47
C ASN A 242 -16.53 11.21 4.62
N ASN A 243 -16.88 12.20 3.82
CA ASN A 243 -18.05 12.17 2.95
C ASN A 243 -17.60 12.15 1.48
N PRO A 244 -17.88 11.06 0.72
CA PRO A 244 -17.42 10.92 -0.67
C PRO A 244 -17.86 12.08 -1.59
N ILE A 245 -19.09 12.61 -1.39
CA ILE A 245 -19.60 13.73 -2.19
C ILE A 245 -18.81 15.00 -1.91
N GLN A 246 -18.52 15.27 -0.65
CA GLN A 246 -17.75 16.46 -0.25
C GLN A 246 -16.26 16.31 -0.60
N TYR A 247 -15.70 15.11 -0.44
CA TYR A 247 -14.34 14.80 -0.86
C TYR A 247 -14.16 15.10 -2.36
N ASN A 248 -15.06 14.59 -3.22
CA ASN A 248 -14.98 14.80 -4.67
C ASN A 248 -15.20 16.27 -5.10
N LYS A 249 -15.81 17.11 -4.27
CA LYS A 249 -15.88 18.56 -4.53
C LYS A 249 -14.53 19.25 -4.33
N ILE A 250 -13.71 18.74 -3.42
CA ILE A 250 -12.38 19.28 -3.11
C ILE A 250 -11.33 18.62 -4.00
N PHE A 251 -11.27 17.28 -3.99
CA PHE A 251 -10.28 16.52 -4.72
C PHE A 251 -10.86 15.98 -6.01
N ASN A 252 -10.77 16.74 -7.10
CA ASN A 252 -11.19 16.32 -8.42
C ASN A 252 -10.26 16.85 -9.51
N GLU A 253 -10.26 16.18 -10.65
CA GLU A 253 -9.34 16.47 -11.77
C GLU A 253 -9.63 17.82 -12.47
N GLN A 254 -10.74 18.49 -12.17
CA GLN A 254 -11.08 19.79 -12.76
C GLN A 254 -10.39 20.94 -12.03
N ILE A 255 -9.93 20.72 -10.80
CA ILE A 255 -9.19 21.73 -10.03
C ILE A 255 -7.76 21.79 -10.56
N PRO A 256 -7.32 22.99 -11.01
CA PRO A 256 -5.93 23.14 -11.48
C PRO A 256 -4.94 22.77 -10.40
N ILE A 257 -3.92 22.04 -10.78
CA ILE A 257 -2.90 21.57 -9.86
C ILE A 257 -2.13 22.68 -9.16
N SER A 258 -1.98 23.86 -9.81
CA SER A 258 -1.41 25.07 -9.22
C SER A 258 -2.13 25.51 -7.93
N VAL A 259 -3.40 25.18 -7.78
CA VAL A 259 -4.15 25.46 -6.54
C VAL A 259 -3.55 24.73 -5.36
N TRP A 260 -3.16 23.47 -5.54
CA TRP A 260 -2.56 22.65 -4.49
C TRP A 260 -1.16 23.13 -4.11
N ILE A 261 -0.36 23.56 -5.09
CA ILE A 261 0.98 24.12 -4.86
C ILE A 261 0.87 25.44 -4.05
N ASN A 262 -0.13 26.28 -4.36
CA ASN A 262 -0.31 27.54 -3.66
C ASN A 262 -0.87 27.39 -2.23
N ILE A 263 -1.48 26.25 -1.91
CA ILE A 263 -2.00 25.96 -0.57
C ILE A 263 -0.93 25.29 0.30
N ALA A 264 -0.10 24.46 -0.32
CA ALA A 264 0.96 23.70 0.36
C ALA A 264 2.13 24.59 0.75
#